data_a66e29ed5a172790546ac509fbcba04c
#
_entry.id   a66e29ed5a172790546ac509fbcba04c
#
_cell.length_a   1.000
_cell.length_b   1.000
_cell.length_c   1.000
_cell.angle_alpha   90.00
_cell.angle_beta   90.00
_cell.angle_gamma   90.00
#
_symmetry.space_group_name_H-M   'P 1'
#
loop_
_entity.id
_entity.type
_entity.pdbx_description
1 polymer ?
#
loop_
_entity_poly.entity_id
_entity_poly.type
_entity_poly.pdbx_seq_one_letter_code
_entity_poly.pdbx_strand_id
1 'polypeptide(L)'
;APADALVYVDQRPEGRLYLVFPRSRAAHLTWWFGVVPAIVVLVAIYGVSWFTYRVSKRLVSPISWLARRVSHWDPRNPDVDELAPERLPAELQGETRQLAAALHALGLRVSEHVARERNFTRDASHELRTPLTVIRVASDMALADDELSARTQRSLRRIQRAGHDMEAVIDAFLILAREAEIDPQSENFDVAELASEELQSARELLGDKPVSLRMVGDRSLQMFAPPRVMRVVLSNLLRNACAYTDTGSIEVEVTHDRIVVRDTGIGMSEEARARAFEPFFRADPTRPQGTGLGLSIVRRLCDRFGWRIELQSEAGVGTSVAVVVA
;
A
#
# COMPACT_ATOMS: atom_id res chain seq x y z
N ALA A 1 -14.73 62.47 69.10
CA ALA A 1 -14.32 62.29 67.68
C ALA A 1 -15.57 62.22 66.85
N PRO A 2 -15.65 62.88 65.69
CA PRO A 2 -16.77 62.71 64.77
C PRO A 2 -16.89 61.25 64.36
N ALA A 3 -18.10 60.72 64.33
CA ALA A 3 -18.38 59.31 64.12
C ALA A 3 -17.91 58.74 62.74
N ASP A 4 -17.28 59.55 61.90
CA ASP A 4 -16.87 59.24 60.56
C ASP A 4 -15.43 59.65 60.22
N ALA A 5 -14.49 59.45 61.17
CA ALA A 5 -13.09 59.75 60.98
C ALA A 5 -12.18 58.55 61.28
N LEU A 6 -11.15 58.34 60.45
CA LEU A 6 -10.05 57.45 60.75
C LEU A 6 -8.99 58.20 61.56
N VAL A 7 -8.60 57.65 62.70
CA VAL A 7 -7.60 58.26 63.62
C VAL A 7 -6.33 57.39 63.58
N TYR A 8 -5.26 57.92 63.08
CA TYR A 8 -3.92 57.34 63.21
C TYR A 8 -3.21 57.89 64.40
N VAL A 9 -2.71 57.05 65.30
CA VAL A 9 -2.03 57.39 66.50
C VAL A 9 -0.53 57.08 66.35
N ASP A 10 0.30 58.14 66.33
CA ASP A 10 1.75 58.06 66.33
C ASP A 10 2.31 58.28 67.70
N GLN A 11 3.02 57.33 68.27
CA GLN A 11 3.65 57.43 69.56
C GLN A 11 5.07 58.03 69.46
N ARG A 12 5.27 59.26 69.96
CA ARG A 12 6.56 59.90 69.98
C ARG A 12 7.05 60.06 71.46
N PRO A 13 8.38 60.25 71.67
CA PRO A 13 8.93 60.41 72.99
C PRO A 13 8.32 61.59 73.79
N GLU A 14 7.79 62.57 73.10
CA GLU A 14 7.19 63.79 73.63
C GLU A 14 5.67 63.73 73.81
N GLY A 15 4.99 62.63 73.39
CA GLY A 15 3.56 62.52 73.52
C GLY A 15 2.93 61.71 72.37
N ARG A 16 1.58 61.59 72.35
CA ARG A 16 0.82 60.91 71.32
C ARG A 16 0.27 61.92 70.31
N LEU A 17 0.63 61.80 69.08
CA LEU A 17 0.10 62.56 67.94
C LEU A 17 -1.10 61.84 67.34
N TYR A 18 -2.24 62.50 67.30
CA TYR A 18 -3.46 61.99 66.70
C TYR A 18 -3.67 62.64 65.32
N LEU A 19 -3.55 61.90 64.24
CA LEU A 19 -3.88 62.39 62.90
C LEU A 19 -5.30 61.93 62.58
N VAL A 20 -6.21 62.87 62.33
CA VAL A 20 -7.62 62.59 62.05
C VAL A 20 -7.89 62.82 60.58
N PHE A 21 -8.25 61.78 59.88
CA PHE A 21 -8.59 61.85 58.45
C PHE A 21 -10.08 61.61 58.22
N PRO A 22 -10.77 62.47 57.47
CA PRO A 22 -12.17 62.24 57.16
C PRO A 22 -12.28 60.99 56.29
N ARG A 23 -13.15 60.06 56.68
CA ARG A 23 -13.35 58.76 56.01
C ARG A 23 -13.69 58.89 54.53
N SER A 24 -14.38 59.95 54.11
CA SER A 24 -14.67 60.32 52.78
C SER A 24 -13.42 60.50 51.92
N ARG A 25 -12.36 61.13 52.42
CA ARG A 25 -11.07 61.31 51.70
C ARG A 25 -10.31 60.01 51.60
N ALA A 26 -10.32 59.21 52.64
CA ALA A 26 -9.69 57.88 52.57
C ALA A 26 -10.41 56.95 51.57
N ALA A 27 -11.73 56.98 51.52
CA ALA A 27 -12.51 56.21 50.49
C ALA A 27 -12.22 56.69 49.07
N HIS A 28 -12.07 58.03 48.86
CA HIS A 28 -11.69 58.54 47.55
C HIS A 28 -10.28 58.09 47.14
N LEU A 29 -9.33 58.07 48.03
CA LEU A 29 -7.97 57.57 47.72
C LEU A 29 -7.94 56.07 47.41
N THR A 30 -8.67 55.26 48.18
CA THR A 30 -8.80 53.81 47.92
C THR A 30 -9.46 53.54 46.59
N TRP A 31 -10.44 54.34 46.21
CA TRP A 31 -11.09 54.22 44.86
C TRP A 31 -10.15 54.56 43.74
N TRP A 32 -9.48 55.71 43.80
CA TRP A 32 -8.60 56.18 42.73
C TRP A 32 -7.29 55.41 42.62
N PHE A 33 -6.69 55.03 43.73
CA PHE A 33 -5.39 54.33 43.72
C PHE A 33 -5.48 52.79 43.82
N GLY A 34 -6.62 52.25 44.26
CA GLY A 34 -6.84 50.80 44.38
C GLY A 34 -7.78 50.26 43.34
N VAL A 35 -9.04 50.70 43.34
CA VAL A 35 -10.10 50.10 42.54
C VAL A 35 -9.97 50.45 41.05
N VAL A 36 -9.67 51.70 40.72
CA VAL A 36 -9.58 52.17 39.35
C VAL A 36 -8.43 51.47 38.61
N PRO A 37 -7.20 51.40 39.12
CA PRO A 37 -6.12 50.63 38.47
C PRO A 37 -6.44 49.15 38.36
N ALA A 38 -7.08 48.54 39.36
CA ALA A 38 -7.48 47.14 39.30
C ALA A 38 -8.49 46.87 38.15
N ILE A 39 -9.48 47.75 37.97
CA ILE A 39 -10.43 47.68 36.86
C ILE A 39 -9.72 47.83 35.50
N VAL A 40 -8.78 48.79 35.39
CA VAL A 40 -8.02 49.03 34.16
C VAL A 40 -7.21 47.79 33.78
N VAL A 41 -6.53 47.17 34.75
CA VAL A 41 -5.77 45.94 34.55
C VAL A 41 -6.70 44.79 34.11
N LEU A 42 -7.84 44.65 34.76
CA LEU A 42 -8.82 43.60 34.42
C LEU A 42 -9.37 43.77 33.02
N VAL A 43 -9.71 45.00 32.61
CA VAL A 43 -10.16 45.32 31.23
C VAL A 43 -9.03 45.06 30.23
N ALA A 44 -7.79 45.39 30.56
CA ALA A 44 -6.65 45.10 29.68
C ALA A 44 -6.43 43.61 29.51
N ILE A 45 -6.47 42.82 30.59
CA ILE A 45 -6.36 41.35 30.52
C ILE A 45 -7.48 40.77 29.67
N TYR A 46 -8.71 41.21 29.87
CA TYR A 46 -9.85 40.76 29.08
C TYR A 46 -9.68 41.14 27.61
N GLY A 47 -9.25 42.35 27.30
CA GLY A 47 -8.98 42.82 25.94
C GLY A 47 -7.90 41.99 25.23
N VAL A 48 -6.77 41.72 25.92
CA VAL A 48 -5.69 40.85 25.38
C VAL A 48 -6.18 39.42 25.16
N SER A 49 -6.90 38.85 26.14
CA SER A 49 -7.45 37.49 26.01
C SER A 49 -8.44 37.39 24.85
N TRP A 50 -9.34 38.35 24.71
CA TRP A 50 -10.30 38.41 23.61
C TRP A 50 -9.61 38.57 22.24
N PHE A 51 -8.60 39.44 22.16
CA PHE A 51 -7.81 39.64 20.95
C PHE A 51 -7.05 38.37 20.56
N THR A 52 -6.36 37.75 21.52
CA THR A 52 -5.62 36.49 21.32
C THR A 52 -6.57 35.37 20.85
N TYR A 53 -7.72 35.22 21.50
CA TYR A 53 -8.74 34.25 21.08
C TYR A 53 -9.22 34.52 19.68
N ARG A 54 -9.49 35.78 19.31
CA ARG A 54 -9.96 36.16 17.98
C ARG A 54 -8.89 35.92 16.88
N VAL A 55 -7.64 36.22 17.16
CA VAL A 55 -6.51 35.95 16.27
C VAL A 55 -6.30 34.46 16.10
N SER A 56 -6.28 33.70 17.19
CA SER A 56 -6.12 32.25 17.16
C SER A 56 -7.21 31.57 16.32
N LYS A 57 -8.48 31.97 16.53
CA LYS A 57 -9.61 31.44 15.76
C LYS A 57 -9.54 31.78 14.27
N ARG A 58 -8.99 32.96 13.91
CA ARG A 58 -8.90 33.40 12.51
C ARG A 58 -7.72 32.84 11.73
N LEU A 59 -6.59 32.60 12.38
CA LEU A 59 -5.33 32.24 11.72
C LEU A 59 -4.93 30.79 11.96
N VAL A 60 -5.01 30.31 13.20
CA VAL A 60 -4.49 28.98 13.56
C VAL A 60 -5.48 27.86 13.23
N SER A 61 -6.76 28.06 13.55
CA SER A 61 -7.78 27.04 13.33
C SER A 61 -7.94 26.61 11.86
N PRO A 62 -7.98 27.55 10.88
CA PRO A 62 -8.10 27.18 9.47
C PRO A 62 -6.89 26.41 8.92
N ILE A 63 -5.67 26.81 9.31
CA ILE A 63 -4.45 26.14 8.85
C ILE A 63 -4.37 24.73 9.43
N SER A 64 -4.68 24.54 10.71
CA SER A 64 -4.70 23.22 11.34
C SER A 64 -5.79 22.31 10.78
N TRP A 65 -6.90 22.88 10.30
CA TRP A 65 -7.94 22.14 9.60
C TRP A 65 -7.44 21.65 8.23
N LEU A 66 -6.83 22.52 7.42
CA LEU A 66 -6.22 22.16 6.14
C LEU A 66 -5.13 21.09 6.30
N ALA A 67 -4.22 21.28 7.27
CA ALA A 67 -3.15 20.32 7.52
C ALA A 67 -3.69 18.94 7.88
N ARG A 68 -4.72 18.85 8.73
CA ARG A 68 -5.36 17.57 9.05
C ARG A 68 -6.02 16.91 7.85
N ARG A 69 -6.70 17.67 6.99
CA ARG A 69 -7.32 17.12 5.78
C ARG A 69 -6.29 16.53 4.84
N VAL A 70 -5.24 17.29 4.53
CA VAL A 70 -4.17 16.86 3.62
C VAL A 70 -3.36 15.70 4.20
N SER A 71 -3.13 15.65 5.52
CA SER A 71 -2.39 14.55 6.16
C SER A 71 -3.12 13.20 6.12
N HIS A 72 -4.43 13.20 5.91
CA HIS A 72 -5.24 11.99 5.77
C HIS A 72 -5.50 11.63 4.29
N TRP A 73 -5.01 12.43 3.35
CA TRP A 73 -5.13 12.08 1.94
C TRP A 73 -4.34 10.82 1.62
N ASP A 74 -5.00 9.88 0.99
CA ASP A 74 -4.29 8.81 0.29
C ASP A 74 -3.69 9.41 -0.99
N PRO A 75 -2.35 9.45 -1.15
CA PRO A 75 -1.71 9.95 -2.37
C PRO A 75 -2.20 9.23 -3.65
N ARG A 76 -2.71 8.02 -3.50
CA ARG A 76 -3.20 7.19 -4.61
C ARG A 76 -4.65 7.49 -4.99
N ASN A 77 -5.43 8.02 -4.06
CA ASN A 77 -6.83 8.42 -4.28
C ASN A 77 -7.17 9.65 -3.44
N PRO A 78 -6.58 10.82 -3.77
CA PRO A 78 -6.83 12.04 -2.99
C PRO A 78 -8.29 12.43 -3.11
N ASP A 79 -8.99 12.55 -1.97
CA ASP A 79 -10.33 13.15 -1.92
C ASP A 79 -10.21 14.67 -2.08
N VAL A 80 -10.07 15.10 -3.33
CA VAL A 80 -9.92 16.52 -3.69
C VAL A 80 -11.20 17.31 -3.52
N ASP A 81 -12.36 16.65 -3.54
CA ASP A 81 -13.68 17.31 -3.46
C ASP A 81 -13.91 18.00 -2.13
N GLU A 82 -13.25 17.56 -1.06
CA GLU A 82 -13.33 18.20 0.25
C GLU A 82 -12.68 19.59 0.28
N LEU A 83 -11.71 19.87 -0.60
CA LEU A 83 -11.07 21.18 -0.76
C LEU A 83 -11.63 21.99 -1.93
N ALA A 84 -12.69 21.53 -2.57
CA ALA A 84 -13.38 22.27 -3.60
C ALA A 84 -13.85 23.64 -3.08
N PRO A 85 -13.72 24.71 -3.85
CA PRO A 85 -14.04 26.09 -3.42
C PRO A 85 -15.44 26.25 -2.83
N GLU A 86 -16.39 25.41 -3.28
CA GLU A 86 -17.78 25.42 -2.85
C GLU A 86 -18.01 24.76 -1.48
N ARG A 87 -17.08 23.88 -1.06
CA ARG A 87 -17.16 23.12 0.21
C ARG A 87 -16.29 23.72 1.32
N LEU A 88 -15.54 24.77 0.99
CA LEU A 88 -14.67 25.40 1.98
C LEU A 88 -15.51 26.15 3.04
N PRO A 89 -15.16 26.02 4.33
CA PRO A 89 -15.80 26.79 5.40
C PRO A 89 -15.74 28.29 5.13
N ALA A 90 -16.81 29.02 5.48
CA ALA A 90 -16.92 30.47 5.25
C ALA A 90 -15.86 31.27 6.04
N GLU A 91 -15.30 30.67 7.08
CA GLU A 91 -14.22 31.23 7.90
C GLU A 91 -12.85 31.28 7.19
N LEU A 92 -12.68 30.47 6.12
CA LEU A 92 -11.49 30.49 5.29
C LEU A 92 -11.51 31.71 4.38
N GLN A 93 -10.70 32.72 4.70
CA GLN A 93 -10.61 33.98 3.94
C GLN A 93 -9.14 34.32 3.61
N GLY A 94 -8.95 35.18 2.63
CA GLY A 94 -7.62 35.68 2.25
C GLY A 94 -6.64 34.60 1.84
N GLU A 95 -5.44 34.63 2.42
CA GLU A 95 -4.32 33.74 2.10
C GLU A 95 -4.62 32.26 2.37
N THR A 96 -5.43 31.96 3.38
CA THR A 96 -5.81 30.59 3.72
C THR A 96 -6.72 30.00 2.64
N ARG A 97 -7.57 30.81 2.03
CA ARG A 97 -8.40 30.37 0.89
C ARG A 97 -7.56 30.13 -0.37
N GLN A 98 -6.55 30.99 -0.61
CA GLN A 98 -5.60 30.78 -1.70
C GLN A 98 -4.80 29.49 -1.51
N LEU A 99 -4.35 29.20 -0.28
CA LEU A 99 -3.67 27.95 0.04
C LEU A 99 -4.57 26.73 -0.19
N ALA A 100 -5.84 26.79 0.22
CA ALA A 100 -6.81 25.72 -0.04
C ALA A 100 -7.01 25.49 -1.54
N ALA A 101 -7.15 26.57 -2.31
CA ALA A 101 -7.27 26.49 -3.77
C ALA A 101 -6.02 25.91 -4.44
N ALA A 102 -4.82 26.27 -3.98
CA ALA A 102 -3.58 25.72 -4.48
C ALA A 102 -3.45 24.22 -4.16
N LEU A 103 -3.83 23.79 -2.94
CA LEU A 103 -3.86 22.39 -2.55
C LEU A 103 -4.90 21.58 -3.35
N HIS A 104 -6.09 22.14 -3.58
CA HIS A 104 -7.10 21.54 -4.45
C HIS A 104 -6.56 21.35 -5.88
N ALA A 105 -5.96 22.38 -6.46
CA ALA A 105 -5.37 22.30 -7.80
C ALA A 105 -4.22 21.28 -7.87
N LEU A 106 -3.40 21.17 -6.83
CA LEU A 106 -2.36 20.15 -6.72
C LEU A 106 -2.99 18.75 -6.64
N GLY A 107 -3.99 18.56 -5.79
CA GLY A 107 -4.72 17.30 -5.67
C GLY A 107 -5.33 16.85 -6.99
N LEU A 108 -5.95 17.76 -7.75
CA LEU A 108 -6.49 17.46 -9.09
C LEU A 108 -5.39 17.00 -10.05
N ARG A 109 -4.22 17.66 -10.05
CA ARG A 109 -3.08 17.25 -10.89
C ARG A 109 -2.54 15.88 -10.51
N VAL A 110 -2.46 15.58 -9.20
CA VAL A 110 -2.04 14.27 -8.72
C VAL A 110 -3.04 13.21 -9.14
N SER A 111 -4.34 13.44 -8.92
CA SER A 111 -5.41 12.53 -9.33
C SER A 111 -5.39 12.25 -10.85
N GLU A 112 -5.22 13.30 -11.66
CA GLU A 112 -5.10 13.16 -13.12
C GLU A 112 -3.84 12.41 -13.54
N HIS A 113 -2.73 12.61 -12.85
CA HIS A 113 -1.48 11.88 -13.11
C HIS A 113 -1.64 10.39 -12.80
N VAL A 114 -2.19 10.07 -11.64
CA VAL A 114 -2.49 8.68 -11.24
C VAL A 114 -3.48 8.02 -12.22
N ALA A 115 -4.53 8.73 -12.63
CA ALA A 115 -5.48 8.22 -13.62
C ALA A 115 -4.83 7.96 -14.98
N ARG A 116 -3.94 8.84 -15.44
CA ARG A 116 -3.18 8.65 -16.69
C ARG A 116 -2.23 7.45 -16.61
N GLU A 117 -1.52 7.28 -15.49
CA GLU A 117 -0.63 6.15 -15.28
C GLU A 117 -1.40 4.82 -15.28
N ARG A 118 -2.58 4.78 -14.63
CA ARG A 118 -3.47 3.60 -14.64
C ARG A 118 -3.97 3.26 -16.04
N ASN A 119 -4.43 4.27 -16.79
CA ASN A 119 -4.91 4.06 -18.15
C ASN A 119 -3.78 3.60 -19.06
N PHE A 120 -2.59 4.21 -18.98
CA PHE A 120 -1.41 3.79 -19.73
C PHE A 120 -1.06 2.32 -19.46
N THR A 121 -1.07 1.91 -18.19
CA THR A 121 -0.78 0.51 -17.82
C THR A 121 -1.84 -0.44 -18.37
N ARG A 122 -3.12 -0.05 -18.33
CA ARG A 122 -4.23 -0.85 -18.91
C ARG A 122 -4.09 -1.00 -20.42
N ASP A 123 -3.87 0.11 -21.09
CA ASP A 123 -3.78 0.14 -22.56
C ASP A 123 -2.52 -0.63 -23.04
N ALA A 124 -1.38 -0.42 -22.38
CA ALA A 124 -0.18 -1.20 -22.64
C ALA A 124 -0.39 -2.71 -22.49
N SER A 125 -1.25 -3.12 -21.55
CA SER A 125 -1.63 -4.52 -21.34
C SER A 125 -2.31 -5.12 -22.55
N HIS A 126 -3.31 -4.41 -23.05
CA HIS A 126 -4.09 -4.87 -24.19
C HIS A 126 -3.25 -4.88 -25.46
N GLU A 127 -2.47 -3.82 -25.68
CA GLU A 127 -1.59 -3.68 -26.83
C GLU A 127 -0.45 -4.71 -26.86
N LEU A 128 0.03 -5.19 -25.71
CA LEU A 128 1.05 -6.24 -25.64
C LEU A 128 0.46 -7.65 -25.75
N ARG A 129 -0.75 -7.88 -25.23
CA ARG A 129 -1.38 -9.21 -25.27
C ARG A 129 -1.78 -9.61 -26.68
N THR A 130 -2.27 -8.68 -27.49
CA THR A 130 -2.73 -8.93 -28.87
C THR A 130 -1.63 -9.56 -29.76
N PRO A 131 -0.43 -8.95 -29.93
CA PRO A 131 0.63 -9.54 -30.73
C PRO A 131 1.14 -10.87 -30.15
N LEU A 132 1.13 -11.00 -28.82
CA LEU A 132 1.54 -12.25 -28.16
C LEU A 132 0.57 -13.40 -28.49
N THR A 133 -0.72 -13.12 -28.47
CA THR A 133 -1.75 -14.10 -28.86
C THR A 133 -1.58 -14.52 -30.34
N VAL A 134 -1.27 -13.58 -31.23
CA VAL A 134 -1.01 -13.89 -32.63
C VAL A 134 0.23 -14.77 -32.76
N ILE A 135 1.33 -14.48 -32.10
CA ILE A 135 2.55 -15.31 -32.12
C ILE A 135 2.26 -16.71 -31.61
N ARG A 136 1.49 -16.84 -30.52
CA ARG A 136 1.10 -18.12 -29.93
C ARG A 136 0.26 -18.95 -30.92
N VAL A 137 -0.82 -18.38 -31.41
CA VAL A 137 -1.72 -19.05 -32.35
C VAL A 137 -0.97 -19.47 -33.62
N ALA A 138 -0.12 -18.62 -34.19
CA ALA A 138 0.70 -18.95 -35.33
C ALA A 138 1.68 -20.10 -35.04
N SER A 139 2.29 -20.10 -33.83
CA SER A 139 3.19 -21.19 -33.43
C SER A 139 2.45 -22.50 -33.19
N ASP A 140 1.25 -22.45 -32.61
CA ASP A 140 0.41 -23.63 -32.38
C ASP A 140 -0.07 -24.23 -33.70
N MET A 141 -0.54 -23.39 -34.64
CA MET A 141 -0.93 -23.81 -35.97
C MET A 141 0.24 -24.45 -36.75
N ALA A 142 1.42 -23.82 -36.67
CA ALA A 142 2.60 -24.37 -37.32
C ALA A 142 3.05 -25.69 -36.69
N LEU A 143 2.89 -25.90 -35.39
CA LEU A 143 3.23 -27.15 -34.69
C LEU A 143 2.24 -28.29 -34.99
N ALA A 144 1.05 -27.98 -35.48
CA ALA A 144 0.05 -28.96 -35.89
C ALA A 144 0.36 -29.62 -37.28
N ASP A 145 1.39 -29.13 -37.97
CA ASP A 145 1.84 -29.73 -39.21
C ASP A 145 2.73 -30.95 -38.91
N ASP A 146 2.29 -32.13 -39.36
CA ASP A 146 2.99 -33.41 -39.15
C ASP A 146 4.27 -33.55 -39.98
N GLU A 147 4.47 -32.73 -41.05
CA GLU A 147 5.63 -32.80 -41.92
C GLU A 147 6.83 -31.96 -41.46
N LEU A 148 6.76 -31.35 -40.28
CA LEU A 148 7.84 -30.49 -39.74
C LEU A 148 9.13 -31.27 -39.46
N SER A 149 10.26 -30.69 -39.88
CA SER A 149 11.55 -31.20 -39.45
C SER A 149 11.71 -31.10 -37.92
N ALA A 150 12.43 -32.06 -37.33
CA ALA A 150 12.71 -32.00 -35.87
C ALA A 150 13.42 -30.71 -35.41
N ARG A 151 14.14 -30.03 -36.31
CA ARG A 151 14.75 -28.71 -36.05
C ARG A 151 13.71 -27.61 -35.99
N THR A 152 12.79 -27.57 -36.95
CA THR A 152 11.71 -26.57 -37.00
C THR A 152 10.78 -26.72 -35.82
N GLN A 153 10.37 -27.96 -35.50
CA GLN A 153 9.53 -28.25 -34.34
C GLN A 153 10.16 -27.78 -33.03
N ARG A 154 11.47 -28.01 -32.85
CA ARG A 154 12.21 -27.48 -31.67
C ARG A 154 12.21 -25.95 -31.62
N SER A 155 12.37 -25.27 -32.76
CA SER A 155 12.36 -23.82 -32.84
C SER A 155 10.98 -23.24 -32.52
N LEU A 156 9.91 -23.82 -33.06
CA LEU A 156 8.52 -23.40 -32.76
C LEU A 156 8.16 -23.60 -31.31
N ARG A 157 8.53 -24.73 -30.70
CA ARG A 157 8.36 -24.96 -29.26
C ARG A 157 9.13 -23.96 -28.40
N ARG A 158 10.28 -23.45 -28.88
CA ARG A 158 11.00 -22.36 -28.19
C ARG A 158 10.26 -21.04 -28.30
N ILE A 159 9.70 -20.69 -29.45
CA ILE A 159 8.89 -19.49 -29.66
C ILE A 159 7.63 -19.56 -28.81
N GLN A 160 6.92 -20.66 -28.79
CA GLN A 160 5.74 -20.88 -27.97
C GLN A 160 6.04 -20.66 -26.48
N ARG A 161 7.12 -21.27 -25.98
CA ARG A 161 7.56 -21.06 -24.56
C ARG A 161 7.92 -19.63 -24.25
N ALA A 162 8.68 -18.95 -25.12
CA ALA A 162 9.01 -17.54 -24.95
C ALA A 162 7.75 -16.66 -24.94
N GLY A 163 6.75 -16.98 -25.75
CA GLY A 163 5.46 -16.33 -25.75
C GLY A 163 4.74 -16.46 -24.39
N HIS A 164 4.64 -17.66 -23.86
CA HIS A 164 4.05 -17.89 -22.52
C HIS A 164 4.83 -17.19 -21.40
N ASP A 165 6.17 -17.18 -21.47
CA ASP A 165 7.00 -16.48 -20.49
C ASP A 165 6.75 -14.96 -20.52
N MET A 166 6.63 -14.37 -21.72
CA MET A 166 6.30 -12.94 -21.85
C MET A 166 4.89 -12.65 -21.34
N GLU A 167 3.91 -13.50 -21.62
CA GLU A 167 2.54 -13.33 -21.11
C GLU A 167 2.52 -13.30 -19.57
N ALA A 168 3.19 -14.26 -18.93
CA ALA A 168 3.28 -14.30 -17.47
C ALA A 168 3.98 -13.06 -16.87
N VAL A 169 5.02 -12.55 -17.53
CA VAL A 169 5.73 -11.32 -17.11
C VAL A 169 4.82 -10.11 -17.26
N ILE A 170 4.14 -9.98 -18.38
CA ILE A 170 3.22 -8.87 -18.64
C ILE A 170 2.07 -8.91 -17.63
N ASP A 171 1.43 -10.06 -17.41
CA ASP A 171 0.35 -10.19 -16.45
C ASP A 171 0.80 -9.84 -15.03
N ALA A 172 1.97 -10.29 -14.59
CA ALA A 172 2.51 -9.95 -13.30
C ALA A 172 2.84 -8.46 -13.17
N PHE A 173 3.48 -7.87 -14.19
CA PHE A 173 3.78 -6.44 -14.21
C PHE A 173 2.51 -5.60 -14.10
N LEU A 174 1.44 -6.01 -14.80
CA LEU A 174 0.16 -5.31 -14.79
C LEU A 174 -0.59 -5.43 -13.48
N ILE A 175 -0.55 -6.60 -12.84
CA ILE A 175 -1.09 -6.79 -11.49
C ILE A 175 -0.35 -5.89 -10.49
N LEU A 176 0.98 -5.79 -10.63
CA LEU A 176 1.82 -4.97 -9.76
C LEU A 176 1.67 -3.46 -10.02
N ALA A 177 1.49 -3.05 -11.28
CA ALA A 177 1.31 -1.66 -11.65
C ALA A 177 -0.08 -1.09 -11.26
N ARG A 178 -1.08 -1.95 -11.08
CA ARG A 178 -2.40 -1.58 -10.56
C ARG A 178 -2.38 -1.38 -9.03
N GLU A 179 -1.42 -0.65 -8.50
CA GLU A 179 -1.15 -0.53 -7.06
C GLU A 179 -2.27 0.07 -6.19
N ALA A 180 -3.34 0.61 -6.73
CA ALA A 180 -4.24 1.48 -5.98
C ALA A 180 -5.69 1.00 -5.82
N GLU A 181 -6.10 -0.09 -6.42
CA GLU A 181 -7.45 -0.61 -6.23
C GLU A 181 -7.40 -1.97 -5.53
N ILE A 182 -8.20 -2.12 -4.48
CA ILE A 182 -8.80 -3.43 -4.17
C ILE A 182 -9.44 -3.81 -5.49
N ASP A 183 -8.86 -4.78 -6.20
CA ASP A 183 -9.28 -5.15 -7.55
C ASP A 183 -10.80 -5.40 -7.49
N PRO A 184 -11.64 -4.67 -8.26
CA PRO A 184 -13.09 -4.91 -8.27
C PRO A 184 -13.47 -6.32 -8.74
N GLN A 185 -12.47 -7.14 -9.10
CA GLN A 185 -12.61 -8.55 -9.47
C GLN A 185 -12.28 -9.51 -8.31
N SER A 186 -12.14 -9.03 -7.08
CA SER A 186 -12.03 -9.90 -5.92
C SER A 186 -13.35 -10.63 -5.68
N GLU A 187 -13.30 -11.95 -5.64
CA GLU A 187 -14.43 -12.82 -5.41
C GLU A 187 -14.04 -13.98 -4.48
N ASN A 188 -15.03 -14.63 -3.90
CA ASN A 188 -14.79 -15.85 -3.14
C ASN A 188 -14.59 -17.01 -4.13
N PHE A 189 -13.49 -17.70 -4.01
CA PHE A 189 -13.18 -18.88 -4.82
C PHE A 189 -12.48 -19.95 -4.00
N ASP A 190 -12.54 -21.19 -4.49
CA ASP A 190 -11.81 -22.31 -3.91
C ASP A 190 -10.44 -22.45 -4.58
N VAL A 191 -9.41 -22.31 -3.77
CA VAL A 191 -8.02 -22.44 -4.24
C VAL A 191 -7.70 -23.85 -4.71
N ALA A 192 -8.36 -24.87 -4.15
CA ALA A 192 -8.14 -26.27 -4.56
C ALA A 192 -8.67 -26.54 -5.97
N GLU A 193 -9.80 -25.94 -6.35
CA GLU A 193 -10.31 -26.02 -7.73
C GLU A 193 -9.32 -25.36 -8.70
N LEU A 194 -8.86 -24.16 -8.37
CA LEU A 194 -7.89 -23.43 -9.18
C LEU A 194 -6.55 -24.21 -9.31
N ALA A 195 -6.07 -24.79 -8.21
CA ALA A 195 -4.85 -25.61 -8.23
C ALA A 195 -5.01 -26.85 -9.10
N SER A 196 -6.21 -27.47 -9.14
CA SER A 196 -6.50 -28.59 -10.01
C SER A 196 -6.44 -28.23 -11.51
N GLU A 197 -6.96 -27.05 -11.89
CA GLU A 197 -6.88 -26.53 -13.25
C GLU A 197 -5.42 -26.29 -13.67
N GLU A 198 -4.63 -25.65 -12.78
CA GLU A 198 -3.22 -25.37 -13.07
C GLU A 198 -2.37 -26.63 -13.11
N LEU A 199 -2.69 -27.66 -12.33
CA LEU A 199 -2.07 -28.97 -12.41
C LEU A 199 -2.31 -29.65 -13.76
N GLN A 200 -3.50 -29.48 -14.34
CA GLN A 200 -3.78 -30.02 -15.65
C GLN A 200 -2.93 -29.33 -16.73
N SER A 201 -2.80 -28.03 -16.68
CA SER A 201 -1.92 -27.26 -17.57
C SER A 201 -0.44 -27.64 -17.39
N ALA A 202 -0.01 -27.92 -16.15
CA ALA A 202 1.36 -28.36 -15.85
C ALA A 202 1.67 -29.76 -16.42
N ARG A 203 0.69 -30.65 -16.56
CA ARG A 203 0.89 -31.95 -17.22
C ARG A 203 1.32 -31.80 -18.68
N GLU A 204 0.76 -30.84 -19.39
CA GLU A 204 1.15 -30.55 -20.77
C GLU A 204 2.60 -30.06 -20.87
N LEU A 205 3.05 -29.29 -19.86
CA LEU A 205 4.44 -28.79 -19.77
C LEU A 205 5.45 -29.91 -19.50
N LEU A 206 5.07 -30.93 -18.76
CA LEU A 206 5.92 -32.10 -18.46
C LEU A 206 6.15 -32.96 -19.70
N GLY A 207 5.15 -33.09 -20.60
CA GLY A 207 5.24 -33.94 -21.76
C GLY A 207 5.59 -35.40 -21.38
N ASP A 208 6.67 -35.94 -21.96
CA ASP A 208 7.11 -37.31 -21.75
C ASP A 208 8.08 -37.49 -20.55
N LYS A 209 8.28 -36.46 -19.73
CA LYS A 209 9.13 -36.56 -18.52
C LYS A 209 8.55 -37.61 -17.55
N PRO A 210 9.36 -38.52 -16.97
CA PRO A 210 8.92 -39.50 -15.99
C PRO A 210 8.73 -38.84 -14.61
N VAL A 211 7.81 -37.89 -14.52
CA VAL A 211 7.51 -37.10 -13.30
C VAL A 211 6.04 -37.33 -12.97
N SER A 212 5.78 -37.79 -11.73
CA SER A 212 4.41 -37.90 -11.22
C SER A 212 3.93 -36.53 -10.72
N LEU A 213 2.78 -36.09 -11.20
CA LEU A 213 2.15 -34.84 -10.80
C LEU A 213 0.83 -35.15 -10.06
N ARG A 214 0.74 -34.74 -8.80
CA ARG A 214 -0.41 -35.04 -7.97
C ARG A 214 -0.80 -33.90 -7.05
N MET A 215 -2.08 -33.84 -6.71
CA MET A 215 -2.60 -33.02 -5.64
C MET A 215 -2.73 -33.87 -4.37
N VAL A 216 -2.30 -33.33 -3.24
CA VAL A 216 -2.31 -34.00 -1.93
C VAL A 216 -3.17 -33.14 -1.00
N GLY A 217 -3.98 -33.81 -0.17
CA GLY A 217 -4.90 -33.16 0.75
C GLY A 217 -6.30 -32.95 0.17
N ASP A 218 -7.30 -33.10 1.04
CA ASP A 218 -8.74 -33.03 0.69
C ASP A 218 -9.38 -31.74 1.26
N ARG A 219 -8.59 -30.66 1.41
CA ARG A 219 -9.11 -29.45 2.07
C ARG A 219 -9.35 -28.35 1.05
N SER A 220 -10.57 -27.86 1.05
CA SER A 220 -10.97 -26.61 0.41
C SER A 220 -10.35 -25.43 1.17
N LEU A 221 -9.76 -24.49 0.43
CA LEU A 221 -9.27 -23.21 0.94
C LEU A 221 -10.08 -22.12 0.26
N GLN A 222 -11.08 -21.59 0.96
CA GLN A 222 -11.85 -20.44 0.47
C GLN A 222 -11.08 -19.16 0.68
N MET A 223 -10.94 -18.37 -0.38
CA MET A 223 -10.19 -17.13 -0.37
C MET A 223 -11.01 -16.01 -1.02
N PHE A 224 -10.95 -14.81 -0.42
CA PHE A 224 -11.49 -13.59 -1.04
C PHE A 224 -10.34 -12.76 -1.62
N ALA A 225 -10.08 -12.96 -2.91
CA ALA A 225 -9.03 -12.28 -3.66
C ALA A 225 -9.36 -12.36 -5.16
N PRO A 226 -8.62 -11.66 -6.05
CA PRO A 226 -8.73 -11.90 -7.47
C PRO A 226 -8.20 -13.30 -7.84
N PRO A 227 -9.02 -14.23 -8.39
CA PRO A 227 -8.57 -15.59 -8.73
C PRO A 227 -7.38 -15.60 -9.69
N ARG A 228 -7.33 -14.59 -10.57
CA ARG A 228 -6.23 -14.40 -11.52
C ARG A 228 -4.88 -14.25 -10.83
N VAL A 229 -4.80 -13.60 -9.66
CA VAL A 229 -3.55 -13.43 -8.91
C VAL A 229 -3.04 -14.78 -8.44
N MET A 230 -3.92 -15.58 -7.82
CA MET A 230 -3.57 -16.91 -7.35
C MET A 230 -3.20 -17.84 -8.52
N ARG A 231 -3.87 -17.73 -9.66
CA ARG A 231 -3.52 -18.43 -10.89
C ARG A 231 -2.08 -18.12 -11.34
N VAL A 232 -1.69 -16.83 -11.35
CA VAL A 232 -0.31 -16.42 -11.70
C VAL A 232 0.70 -16.97 -10.69
N VAL A 233 0.38 -16.98 -9.41
CA VAL A 233 1.24 -17.57 -8.37
C VAL A 233 1.43 -19.06 -8.61
N LEU A 234 0.35 -19.83 -8.73
CA LEU A 234 0.39 -21.28 -8.95
C LEU A 234 1.10 -21.66 -10.24
N SER A 235 0.78 -20.98 -11.34
CA SER A 235 1.39 -21.28 -12.64
C SER A 235 2.90 -21.03 -12.62
N ASN A 236 3.38 -19.98 -11.94
CA ASN A 236 4.81 -19.74 -11.80
C ASN A 236 5.51 -20.80 -10.94
N LEU A 237 4.89 -21.22 -9.82
CA LEU A 237 5.44 -22.27 -8.96
C LEU A 237 5.49 -23.63 -9.68
N LEU A 238 4.39 -24.02 -10.32
CA LEU A 238 4.30 -25.27 -11.05
C LEU A 238 5.26 -25.31 -12.26
N ARG A 239 5.37 -24.21 -12.99
CA ARG A 239 6.31 -24.10 -14.11
C ARG A 239 7.76 -24.25 -13.65
N ASN A 240 8.13 -23.66 -12.51
CA ASN A 240 9.44 -23.86 -11.92
C ASN A 240 9.65 -25.33 -11.52
N ALA A 241 8.70 -25.95 -10.83
CA ALA A 241 8.77 -27.35 -10.46
C ALA A 241 8.95 -28.25 -11.70
N CYS A 242 8.16 -28.05 -12.76
CA CYS A 242 8.29 -28.81 -14.04
C CYS A 242 9.62 -28.57 -14.75
N ALA A 243 10.17 -27.35 -14.67
CA ALA A 243 11.44 -27.01 -15.32
C ALA A 243 12.66 -27.66 -14.64
N TYR A 244 12.60 -27.77 -13.31
CA TYR A 244 13.75 -28.22 -12.51
C TYR A 244 13.64 -29.69 -12.03
N THR A 245 12.53 -30.37 -12.33
CA THR A 245 12.35 -31.81 -12.07
C THR A 245 12.43 -32.58 -13.38
N ASP A 246 13.40 -33.49 -13.50
CA ASP A 246 13.55 -34.36 -14.66
C ASP A 246 12.97 -35.75 -14.40
N THR A 247 13.01 -36.21 -13.14
CA THR A 247 12.45 -37.49 -12.67
C THR A 247 11.92 -37.32 -11.27
N GLY A 248 10.91 -38.12 -10.87
CA GLY A 248 10.39 -38.10 -9.50
C GLY A 248 8.97 -37.56 -9.39
N SER A 249 8.70 -36.62 -8.48
CA SER A 249 7.34 -36.13 -8.23
C SER A 249 7.26 -34.62 -8.04
N ILE A 250 6.09 -34.10 -8.40
CA ILE A 250 5.65 -32.74 -8.07
C ILE A 250 4.31 -32.87 -7.34
N GLU A 251 4.22 -32.26 -6.17
CA GLU A 251 3.03 -32.33 -5.31
C GLU A 251 2.52 -30.93 -5.01
N VAL A 252 1.21 -30.74 -5.12
CA VAL A 252 0.52 -29.53 -4.65
C VAL A 252 -0.33 -29.93 -3.47
N GLU A 253 -0.06 -29.35 -2.31
CA GLU A 253 -0.81 -29.55 -1.09
C GLU A 253 -1.59 -28.27 -0.74
N VAL A 254 -2.90 -28.38 -0.55
CA VAL A 254 -3.77 -27.30 -0.13
C VAL A 254 -4.28 -27.61 1.27
N THR A 255 -4.04 -26.67 2.18
CA THR A 255 -4.54 -26.74 3.57
C THR A 255 -5.43 -25.53 3.85
N HIS A 256 -5.94 -25.41 5.08
CA HIS A 256 -6.86 -24.32 5.45
C HIS A 256 -6.23 -22.92 5.45
N ASP A 257 -4.88 -22.80 5.46
CA ASP A 257 -4.16 -21.54 5.60
C ASP A 257 -3.06 -21.34 4.56
N ARG A 258 -2.73 -22.37 3.77
CA ARG A 258 -1.60 -22.33 2.84
C ARG A 258 -1.73 -23.28 1.67
N ILE A 259 -0.95 -22.95 0.64
CA ILE A 259 -0.71 -23.79 -0.52
C ILE A 259 0.79 -24.09 -0.56
N VAL A 260 1.15 -25.35 -0.77
CA VAL A 260 2.54 -25.79 -0.87
C VAL A 260 2.75 -26.51 -2.20
N VAL A 261 3.75 -26.09 -2.96
CA VAL A 261 4.21 -26.78 -4.15
C VAL A 261 5.58 -27.39 -3.83
N ARG A 262 5.68 -28.72 -3.89
CA ARG A 262 6.91 -29.49 -3.64
C ARG A 262 7.34 -30.20 -4.89
N ASP A 263 8.62 -30.19 -5.18
CA ASP A 263 9.25 -30.99 -6.22
C ASP A 263 10.45 -31.77 -5.69
N THR A 264 10.76 -32.87 -6.33
CA THR A 264 11.94 -33.69 -6.06
C THR A 264 13.04 -33.44 -7.12
N GLY A 265 13.12 -32.22 -7.61
CA GLY A 265 14.05 -31.82 -8.64
C GLY A 265 15.48 -31.58 -8.11
N ILE A 266 16.28 -30.83 -8.88
CA ILE A 266 17.70 -30.59 -8.55
C ILE A 266 17.91 -29.80 -7.26
N GLY A 267 16.90 -29.12 -6.74
CA GLY A 267 17.03 -28.23 -5.59
C GLY A 267 17.98 -27.05 -5.82
N MET A 268 18.32 -26.36 -4.74
CA MET A 268 19.18 -25.18 -4.75
C MET A 268 20.21 -25.24 -3.63
N SER A 269 21.43 -24.71 -3.89
CA SER A 269 22.41 -24.44 -2.83
C SER A 269 21.93 -23.33 -1.91
N GLU A 270 22.58 -23.15 -0.75
CA GLU A 270 22.23 -22.09 0.20
C GLU A 270 22.39 -20.70 -0.42
N GLU A 271 23.47 -20.49 -1.20
CA GLU A 271 23.71 -19.22 -1.90
C GLU A 271 22.63 -18.96 -2.97
N ALA A 272 22.22 -19.99 -3.72
CA ALA A 272 21.17 -19.88 -4.72
C ALA A 272 19.80 -19.61 -4.07
N ARG A 273 19.52 -20.27 -2.93
CA ARG A 273 18.29 -20.07 -2.16
C ARG A 273 18.18 -18.65 -1.63
N ALA A 274 19.26 -18.06 -1.11
CA ALA A 274 19.27 -16.68 -0.63
C ALA A 274 18.90 -15.66 -1.72
N ARG A 275 19.23 -15.98 -3.00
CA ARG A 275 19.01 -15.11 -4.16
C ARG A 275 17.81 -15.51 -5.02
N ALA A 276 17.08 -16.57 -4.66
CA ALA A 276 16.02 -17.17 -5.47
C ALA A 276 14.88 -16.20 -5.84
N PHE A 277 14.69 -15.16 -5.04
CA PHE A 277 13.68 -14.11 -5.27
C PHE A 277 14.23 -12.87 -5.99
N GLU A 278 15.53 -12.81 -6.32
CA GLU A 278 16.08 -11.72 -7.11
C GLU A 278 15.57 -11.81 -8.56
N PRO A 279 15.13 -10.70 -9.18
CA PRO A 279 14.73 -10.70 -10.58
C PRO A 279 15.90 -11.15 -11.48
N PHE A 280 15.58 -11.96 -12.50
CA PHE A 280 16.53 -12.51 -13.47
C PHE A 280 17.56 -13.49 -12.91
N PHE A 281 17.52 -13.81 -11.61
CA PHE A 281 18.40 -14.80 -11.03
C PHE A 281 18.03 -16.21 -11.46
N ARG A 282 19.04 -17.05 -11.78
CA ARG A 282 18.89 -18.44 -12.18
C ARG A 282 19.96 -19.28 -11.47
N ALA A 283 19.50 -20.27 -10.72
CA ALA A 283 20.41 -21.19 -10.02
C ALA A 283 21.25 -22.05 -11.01
N ASP A 284 20.66 -22.41 -12.15
CA ASP A 284 21.33 -23.11 -13.23
C ASP A 284 21.12 -22.36 -14.57
N PRO A 285 22.11 -21.57 -15.02
CA PRO A 285 22.04 -20.86 -16.31
C PRO A 285 22.11 -21.76 -17.53
N THR A 286 22.56 -23.01 -17.38
CA THR A 286 22.75 -23.95 -18.49
C THR A 286 21.44 -24.55 -18.98
N ARG A 287 20.41 -24.59 -18.15
CA ARG A 287 19.07 -25.03 -18.53
C ARG A 287 18.41 -24.02 -19.47
N PRO A 288 17.84 -24.46 -20.60
CA PRO A 288 17.27 -23.57 -21.61
C PRO A 288 15.95 -22.91 -21.17
N GLN A 289 15.42 -23.23 -19.99
CA GLN A 289 14.10 -22.84 -19.55
C GLN A 289 14.15 -21.80 -18.41
N GLY A 290 13.31 -20.75 -18.51
CA GLY A 290 13.03 -19.78 -17.45
C GLY A 290 13.75 -18.45 -17.59
N THR A 291 12.99 -17.36 -17.42
CA THR A 291 13.47 -15.95 -17.45
C THR A 291 14.15 -15.52 -16.15
N GLY A 292 14.04 -16.31 -15.07
CA GLY A 292 14.48 -15.92 -13.72
C GLY A 292 13.52 -14.92 -13.03
N LEU A 293 12.32 -14.74 -13.56
CA LEU A 293 11.32 -13.81 -13.02
C LEU A 293 10.24 -14.48 -12.16
N GLY A 294 10.02 -15.79 -12.31
CA GLY A 294 8.88 -16.49 -11.70
C GLY A 294 8.78 -16.32 -10.19
N LEU A 295 9.83 -16.63 -9.43
CA LEU A 295 9.82 -16.49 -7.97
C LEU A 295 9.77 -15.04 -7.51
N SER A 296 10.43 -14.12 -8.20
CA SER A 296 10.37 -12.68 -7.89
C SER A 296 8.95 -12.10 -8.09
N ILE A 297 8.23 -12.59 -9.11
CA ILE A 297 6.82 -12.27 -9.35
C ILE A 297 5.96 -12.80 -8.19
N VAL A 298 6.13 -14.07 -7.84
CA VAL A 298 5.37 -14.69 -6.74
C VAL A 298 5.57 -13.90 -5.44
N ARG A 299 6.82 -13.57 -5.08
CA ARG A 299 7.11 -12.78 -3.88
C ARG A 299 6.41 -11.42 -3.89
N ARG A 300 6.52 -10.68 -5.00
CA ARG A 300 5.86 -9.36 -5.13
C ARG A 300 4.35 -9.44 -5.01
N LEU A 301 3.73 -10.48 -5.58
CA LEU A 301 2.29 -10.70 -5.46
C LEU A 301 1.93 -11.06 -4.01
N CYS A 302 2.68 -11.94 -3.35
CA CYS A 302 2.48 -12.27 -1.95
C CYS A 302 2.61 -11.03 -1.05
N ASP A 303 3.67 -10.25 -1.20
CA ASP A 303 3.89 -9.01 -0.44
C ASP A 303 2.72 -8.02 -0.61
N ARG A 304 2.19 -7.90 -1.85
CA ARG A 304 1.07 -7.02 -2.16
C ARG A 304 -0.25 -7.42 -1.50
N PHE A 305 -0.54 -8.72 -1.50
CA PHE A 305 -1.80 -9.24 -0.96
C PHE A 305 -1.70 -9.63 0.51
N GLY A 306 -0.57 -9.33 1.18
CA GLY A 306 -0.33 -9.65 2.58
C GLY A 306 -0.12 -11.14 2.84
N TRP A 307 0.18 -11.92 1.78
CA TRP A 307 0.50 -13.34 1.90
C TRP A 307 1.98 -13.53 2.24
N ARG A 308 2.29 -14.56 2.99
CA ARG A 308 3.68 -14.88 3.32
C ARG A 308 4.18 -16.03 2.44
N ILE A 309 5.35 -15.84 1.83
CA ILE A 309 6.01 -16.90 1.05
C ILE A 309 7.17 -17.51 1.84
N GLU A 310 7.24 -18.85 1.87
CA GLU A 310 8.30 -19.62 2.51
C GLU A 310 8.95 -20.53 1.46
N LEU A 311 10.29 -20.50 1.38
CA LEU A 311 11.06 -21.31 0.44
C LEU A 311 12.03 -22.21 1.21
N GLN A 312 11.92 -23.50 0.99
CA GLN A 312 12.85 -24.52 1.45
C GLN A 312 13.40 -25.27 0.24
N SER A 313 14.70 -25.42 0.16
CA SER A 313 15.33 -26.15 -0.93
C SER A 313 16.68 -26.67 -0.50
N GLU A 314 17.02 -27.86 -0.98
CA GLU A 314 18.30 -28.51 -0.74
C GLU A 314 18.79 -29.14 -2.06
N ALA A 315 20.06 -28.92 -2.39
CA ALA A 315 20.64 -29.40 -3.64
C ALA A 315 20.59 -30.94 -3.73
N GLY A 316 20.03 -31.47 -4.80
CA GLY A 316 19.88 -32.91 -5.03
C GLY A 316 18.66 -33.54 -4.35
N VAL A 317 17.92 -32.78 -3.52
CA VAL A 317 16.71 -33.27 -2.81
C VAL A 317 15.43 -32.73 -3.44
N GLY A 318 15.39 -31.39 -3.72
CA GLY A 318 14.25 -30.73 -4.33
C GLY A 318 13.92 -29.38 -3.71
N THR A 319 12.76 -28.85 -4.05
CA THR A 319 12.28 -27.54 -3.57
C THR A 319 10.86 -27.63 -3.04
N SER A 320 10.58 -26.89 -1.98
CA SER A 320 9.25 -26.69 -1.42
C SER A 320 8.98 -25.21 -1.26
N VAL A 321 7.91 -24.71 -1.89
CA VAL A 321 7.46 -23.33 -1.77
C VAL A 321 6.07 -23.32 -1.16
N ALA A 322 5.92 -22.63 -0.04
CA ALA A 322 4.64 -22.45 0.63
C ALA A 322 4.17 -21.00 0.51
N VAL A 323 2.92 -20.79 0.19
CA VAL A 323 2.23 -19.49 0.22
C VAL A 323 1.17 -19.57 1.32
N VAL A 324 1.38 -18.79 2.38
CA VAL A 324 0.48 -18.70 3.55
C VAL A 324 -0.44 -17.50 3.33
N VAL A 325 -1.74 -17.75 3.38
CA VAL A 325 -2.80 -16.80 3.00
C VAL A 325 -3.71 -16.42 4.18
N ALA A 326 -3.21 -16.54 5.40
CA ALA A 326 -3.96 -16.25 6.63
C ALA A 326 -4.24 -14.77 6.86
#